data_1a47735a0e096c2a86e1bee2598b8f06
#
_entry.id   1a47735a0e096c2a86e1bee2598b8f06
#
_cell.length_a   1.000
_cell.length_b   1.000
_cell.length_c   1.000
_cell.angle_alpha   90.00
_cell.angle_beta   90.00
_cell.angle_gamma   90.00
#
_symmetry.space_group_name_H-M   'P 1'
#
loop_
_entity.id
_entity.type
_entity.pdbx_description
1 polymer ?
#
loop_
_entity_poly.entity_id
_entity_poly.type
_entity_poly.pdbx_seq_one_letter_code
_entity_poly.pdbx_strand_id
1 'polypeptide(L)'
;MNKYNLKGYHDWNPAVEEYYDWYAKGRYPNNEEGRAHYLGQVHYMDKEIGLLLDLLEEQGLRENTLIFFISDNGGSTPIYANNKPLRGSKYLLYEGGIRVQMLVSYPKKYEKGKVYQNMVSAMDILPSICKEANIKIPDYIDGMDLTPLLKGVNDSLKHDVLVWDTGHELAVRKGPWKLRKSFNDSEAKYEMVELELGNFITNLNTDIGEKINLIKKEPVILGDLEKEYSVWKSKLEKGDNKK
;
A
#
# COMPACT_ATOMS: atom_id res chain seq x y z
N MET A 1 16.59 -17.65 13.53
CA MET A 1 17.91 -17.21 13.04
C MET A 1 18.76 -18.36 12.52
N ASN A 2 18.81 -19.52 13.19
CA ASN A 2 19.67 -20.64 12.76
C ASN A 2 19.43 -21.17 11.34
N LYS A 3 18.22 -21.07 10.79
CA LYS A 3 17.91 -21.56 9.42
C LYS A 3 18.68 -20.80 8.32
N TYR A 4 19.04 -19.54 8.55
CA TYR A 4 19.75 -18.70 7.59
C TYR A 4 21.22 -18.47 7.95
N ASN A 5 21.71 -19.10 9.03
CA ASN A 5 23.09 -18.98 9.53
C ASN A 5 23.53 -17.50 9.75
N LEU A 6 22.60 -16.66 10.18
CA LEU A 6 22.84 -15.22 10.38
C LEU A 6 23.55 -14.97 11.70
N LYS A 7 24.54 -14.09 11.67
CA LYS A 7 25.26 -13.58 12.85
C LYS A 7 24.34 -12.66 13.59
N GLY A 8 23.30 -12.57 13.86
CA GLY A 8 22.44 -11.62 14.57
C GLY A 8 22.96 -10.15 14.55
N TYR A 9 22.03 -9.25 14.49
CA TYR A 9 22.33 -7.84 14.68
C TYR A 9 22.26 -7.54 16.18
N HIS A 10 23.23 -6.80 16.72
CA HIS A 10 23.22 -6.48 18.15
C HIS A 10 22.09 -5.49 18.50
N ASP A 11 21.50 -5.63 19.65
CA ASP A 11 20.49 -4.70 20.16
C ASP A 11 21.12 -3.32 20.38
N TRP A 12 20.36 -2.27 20.12
CA TRP A 12 20.80 -0.91 20.40
C TRP A 12 21.06 -0.71 21.89
N ASN A 13 22.22 -0.15 22.19
CA ASN A 13 22.60 0.20 23.54
C ASN A 13 22.98 1.69 23.62
N PRO A 14 22.16 2.54 24.26
CA PRO A 14 22.40 3.98 24.34
C PRO A 14 23.66 4.37 25.11
N ALA A 15 24.26 3.45 25.87
CA ALA A 15 25.53 3.69 26.56
C ALA A 15 26.77 3.51 25.67
N VAL A 16 26.57 2.92 24.47
CA VAL A 16 27.68 2.53 23.56
C VAL A 16 27.66 3.35 22.28
N GLU A 17 26.47 3.65 21.75
CA GLU A 17 26.35 4.32 20.47
C GLU A 17 25.01 5.09 20.34
N GLU A 18 25.01 6.12 19.50
CA GLU A 18 23.82 6.87 19.14
C GLU A 18 22.86 6.01 18.31
N TYR A 19 21.53 6.21 18.52
CA TYR A 19 20.50 5.43 17.84
C TYR A 19 20.62 5.46 16.32
N TYR A 20 20.85 6.64 15.74
CA TYR A 20 20.93 6.78 14.29
C TYR A 20 22.16 6.10 13.68
N ASP A 21 23.28 6.06 14.41
CA ASP A 21 24.50 5.38 13.97
C ASP A 21 24.29 3.85 13.98
N TRP A 22 23.70 3.32 15.04
CA TRP A 22 23.30 1.91 15.13
C TRP A 22 22.32 1.55 14.01
N TYR A 23 21.28 2.36 13.82
CA TYR A 23 20.24 2.16 12.83
C TYR A 23 20.77 2.18 11.40
N ALA A 24 21.69 3.11 11.08
CA ALA A 24 22.34 3.20 9.78
C ALA A 24 23.17 1.97 9.43
N LYS A 25 23.86 1.36 10.40
CA LYS A 25 24.64 0.13 10.19
C LYS A 25 23.79 -1.07 9.81
N GLY A 26 22.55 -1.13 10.30
CA GLY A 26 21.58 -2.19 9.98
C GLY A 26 20.91 -2.06 8.60
N ARG A 27 21.06 -0.90 7.94
CA ARG A 27 20.35 -0.56 6.70
C ARG A 27 21.17 -0.82 5.44
N TYR A 28 20.46 -0.91 4.33
CA TYR A 28 21.06 -0.95 3.00
C TYR A 28 21.83 0.37 2.73
N PRO A 29 23.03 0.34 2.15
CA PRO A 29 23.77 -0.86 1.73
C PRO A 29 24.73 -1.43 2.80
N ASN A 30 24.70 -0.93 4.03
CA ASN A 30 25.75 -1.12 5.02
C ASN A 30 25.76 -2.52 5.69
N ASN A 31 24.64 -3.22 5.66
CA ASN A 31 24.52 -4.56 6.24
C ASN A 31 24.43 -5.63 5.13
N GLU A 32 25.49 -6.38 4.92
CA GLU A 32 25.54 -7.44 3.91
C GLU A 32 24.50 -8.56 4.14
N GLU A 33 24.14 -8.83 5.40
CA GLU A 33 23.13 -9.83 5.77
C GLU A 33 21.71 -9.25 5.81
N GLY A 34 21.55 -7.93 5.60
CA GLY A 34 20.26 -7.22 5.79
C GLY A 34 19.10 -7.80 5.00
N ARG A 35 19.34 -8.25 3.75
CA ARG A 35 18.31 -8.93 2.96
C ARG A 35 17.89 -10.27 3.57
N ALA A 36 18.83 -11.03 4.12
CA ALA A 36 18.55 -12.30 4.77
C ALA A 36 17.78 -12.08 6.09
N HIS A 37 18.12 -11.04 6.87
CA HIS A 37 17.35 -10.65 8.04
C HIS A 37 15.93 -10.27 7.69
N TYR A 38 15.74 -9.44 6.65
CA TYR A 38 14.40 -9.07 6.16
C TYR A 38 13.58 -10.30 5.78
N LEU A 39 14.14 -11.20 4.99
CA LEU A 39 13.47 -12.45 4.59
C LEU A 39 13.19 -13.36 5.78
N GLY A 40 14.08 -13.38 6.78
CA GLY A 40 13.87 -14.11 8.03
C GLY A 40 12.66 -13.60 8.80
N GLN A 41 12.48 -12.28 8.89
CA GLN A 41 11.32 -11.67 9.53
C GLN A 41 10.02 -12.01 8.78
N VAL A 42 10.01 -11.89 7.44
CA VAL A 42 8.86 -12.25 6.60
C VAL A 42 8.50 -13.73 6.78
N HIS A 43 9.50 -14.64 6.79
CA HIS A 43 9.27 -16.06 7.03
C HIS A 43 8.69 -16.34 8.42
N TYR A 44 9.16 -15.61 9.43
CA TYR A 44 8.64 -15.79 10.80
C TYR A 44 7.19 -15.30 10.90
N MET A 45 6.88 -14.14 10.32
CA MET A 45 5.52 -13.62 10.23
C MET A 45 4.58 -14.62 9.53
N ASP A 46 5.00 -15.17 8.40
CA ASP A 46 4.21 -16.15 7.64
C ASP A 46 3.91 -17.41 8.48
N LYS A 47 4.91 -17.89 9.24
CA LYS A 47 4.74 -19.02 10.18
C LYS A 47 3.69 -18.69 11.26
N GLU A 48 3.76 -17.51 11.87
CA GLU A 48 2.81 -17.11 12.94
C GLU A 48 1.39 -16.93 12.38
N ILE A 49 1.25 -16.43 11.14
CA ILE A 49 -0.04 -16.40 10.45
C ILE A 49 -0.57 -17.84 10.25
N GLY A 50 0.30 -18.77 9.85
CA GLY A 50 -0.06 -20.19 9.73
C GLY A 50 -0.62 -20.76 11.04
N LEU A 51 0.06 -20.54 12.16
CA LEU A 51 -0.41 -20.97 13.48
C LEU A 51 -1.77 -20.38 13.86
N LEU A 52 -2.02 -19.12 13.52
CA LEU A 52 -3.33 -18.51 13.73
C LEU A 52 -4.43 -19.17 12.90
N LEU A 53 -4.13 -19.49 11.64
CA LEU A 53 -5.10 -20.18 10.76
C LEU A 53 -5.38 -21.59 11.24
N ASP A 54 -4.35 -22.32 11.66
CA ASP A 54 -4.48 -23.68 12.26
C ASP A 54 -5.37 -23.63 13.51
N LEU A 55 -5.16 -22.66 14.40
CA LEU A 55 -6.00 -22.47 15.59
C LEU A 55 -7.47 -22.21 15.21
N LEU A 56 -7.73 -21.38 14.20
CA LEU A 56 -9.10 -21.14 13.73
C LEU A 56 -9.77 -22.41 13.18
N GLU A 57 -9.01 -23.27 12.50
CA GLU A 57 -9.49 -24.59 12.03
C GLU A 57 -9.79 -25.51 13.21
N GLU A 58 -8.86 -25.67 14.16
CA GLU A 58 -9.03 -26.50 15.36
C GLU A 58 -10.24 -26.10 16.20
N GLN A 59 -10.54 -24.81 16.27
CA GLN A 59 -11.70 -24.28 16.97
C GLN A 59 -13.00 -24.32 16.14
N GLY A 60 -12.96 -24.79 14.89
CA GLY A 60 -14.11 -24.79 14.00
C GLY A 60 -14.62 -23.39 13.59
N LEU A 61 -13.78 -22.37 13.72
CA LEU A 61 -14.13 -20.96 13.46
C LEU A 61 -13.76 -20.52 12.05
N ARG A 62 -12.82 -21.21 11.39
CA ARG A 62 -12.21 -20.78 10.12
C ARG A 62 -13.22 -20.49 9.02
N GLU A 63 -14.21 -21.36 8.85
CA GLU A 63 -15.23 -21.23 7.82
C GLU A 63 -16.08 -19.96 7.98
N ASN A 64 -16.29 -19.49 9.21
CA ASN A 64 -17.12 -18.32 9.51
C ASN A 64 -16.29 -17.12 9.97
N THR A 65 -15.00 -17.07 9.65
CA THR A 65 -14.12 -15.94 9.95
C THR A 65 -13.71 -15.22 8.66
N LEU A 66 -14.05 -13.93 8.59
CA LEU A 66 -13.60 -13.03 7.54
C LEU A 66 -12.22 -12.49 7.89
N ILE A 67 -11.25 -12.70 7.02
CA ILE A 67 -9.85 -12.27 7.20
C ILE A 67 -9.48 -11.34 6.05
N PHE A 68 -8.99 -10.15 6.39
CA PHE A 68 -8.27 -9.26 5.48
C PHE A 68 -6.78 -9.29 5.85
N PHE A 69 -5.92 -9.57 4.89
CA PHE A 69 -4.48 -9.44 5.03
C PHE A 69 -3.99 -8.40 4.02
N ILE A 70 -3.39 -7.33 4.51
CA ILE A 70 -2.95 -6.20 3.70
C ILE A 70 -1.67 -5.61 4.30
N SER A 71 -0.78 -5.08 3.46
CA SER A 71 0.29 -4.19 3.94
C SER A 71 -0.24 -2.76 4.09
N ASP A 72 0.23 -2.03 5.07
CA ASP A 72 -0.11 -0.61 5.29
C ASP A 72 0.44 0.31 4.19
N ASN A 73 1.60 -0.01 3.66
CA ASN A 73 2.28 0.70 2.57
C ASN A 73 3.24 -0.25 1.82
N GLY A 74 3.82 0.23 0.75
CA GLY A 74 4.88 -0.47 0.05
C GLY A 74 6.14 -0.62 0.89
N GLY A 75 6.97 -1.60 0.57
CA GLY A 75 8.18 -1.88 1.33
C GLY A 75 9.21 -0.75 1.24
N SER A 76 9.92 -0.48 2.36
CA SER A 76 11.00 0.51 2.42
C SER A 76 12.31 -0.07 1.87
N THR A 77 12.94 0.63 0.91
CA THR A 77 14.20 0.19 0.29
C THR A 77 15.35 0.10 1.31
N PRO A 78 15.54 1.06 2.23
CA PRO A 78 16.58 0.97 3.24
C PRO A 78 16.52 -0.25 4.15
N ILE A 79 15.37 -0.88 4.31
CA ILE A 79 15.23 -2.14 5.06
C ILE A 79 15.20 -3.37 4.16
N TYR A 80 15.79 -3.28 2.96
CA TYR A 80 15.94 -4.37 2.00
C TYR A 80 14.66 -4.88 1.35
N ALA A 81 13.55 -4.13 1.44
CA ALA A 81 12.34 -4.44 0.70
C ALA A 81 12.55 -4.30 -0.82
N ASN A 82 11.75 -5.02 -1.60
CA ASN A 82 11.81 -4.97 -3.05
C ASN A 82 10.41 -4.87 -3.62
N ASN A 83 10.07 -3.70 -4.16
CA ASN A 83 8.75 -3.44 -4.73
C ASN A 83 8.67 -3.70 -6.25
N LYS A 84 9.76 -4.17 -6.90
CA LYS A 84 9.78 -4.41 -8.35
C LYS A 84 8.64 -5.35 -8.79
N PRO A 85 8.01 -5.09 -9.94
CA PRO A 85 8.36 -4.11 -10.97
C PRO A 85 7.91 -2.67 -10.69
N LEU A 86 7.19 -2.43 -9.58
CA LEU A 86 6.68 -1.11 -9.19
C LEU A 86 7.83 -0.20 -8.77
N ARG A 87 7.79 1.06 -9.22
CA ARG A 87 8.75 2.08 -8.82
C ARG A 87 8.40 2.62 -7.43
N GLY A 88 9.41 3.05 -6.71
CA GLY A 88 9.23 3.74 -5.42
C GLY A 88 9.27 2.82 -4.22
N SER A 89 8.99 3.39 -3.10
CA SER A 89 9.21 2.85 -1.76
C SER A 89 8.22 3.49 -0.80
N LYS A 90 8.14 3.01 0.44
CA LYS A 90 7.46 3.68 1.55
C LYS A 90 7.74 5.19 1.52
N TYR A 91 6.81 6.01 1.96
CA TYR A 91 6.80 7.48 1.94
C TYR A 91 6.64 8.15 0.58
N LEU A 92 6.74 7.42 -0.54
CA LEU A 92 6.61 7.98 -1.88
C LEU A 92 5.29 7.56 -2.54
N LEU A 93 4.71 8.45 -3.33
CA LEU A 93 3.44 8.18 -4.02
C LEU A 93 3.60 7.53 -5.40
N TYR A 94 4.73 6.87 -5.66
CA TYR A 94 4.83 5.88 -6.73
C TYR A 94 4.02 4.63 -6.41
N GLU A 95 3.69 3.81 -7.42
CA GLU A 95 2.96 2.55 -7.20
C GLU A 95 3.67 1.65 -6.17
N GLY A 96 5.01 1.61 -6.14
CA GLY A 96 5.77 0.83 -5.17
C GLY A 96 5.62 1.29 -3.71
N GLY A 97 5.16 2.51 -3.48
CA GLY A 97 4.87 3.01 -2.13
C GLY A 97 3.41 2.85 -1.70
N ILE A 98 2.46 2.87 -2.66
CA ILE A 98 1.02 2.91 -2.36
C ILE A 98 0.22 1.72 -2.88
N ARG A 99 0.73 0.96 -3.85
CA ARG A 99 0.07 -0.24 -4.35
C ARG A 99 0.57 -1.47 -3.62
N VAL A 100 -0.27 -1.98 -2.74
CA VAL A 100 0.02 -3.14 -1.90
C VAL A 100 -0.88 -4.31 -2.24
N GLN A 101 -0.46 -5.51 -1.84
CA GLN A 101 -1.29 -6.70 -1.95
C GLN A 101 -2.37 -6.68 -0.88
N MET A 102 -3.60 -7.02 -1.27
CA MET A 102 -4.71 -7.29 -0.37
C MET A 102 -5.22 -8.70 -0.63
N LEU A 103 -5.26 -9.51 0.41
CA LEU A 103 -5.84 -10.85 0.38
C LEU A 103 -7.08 -10.86 1.27
N VAL A 104 -8.15 -11.46 0.77
CA VAL A 104 -9.40 -11.60 1.52
C VAL A 104 -9.79 -13.07 1.55
N SER A 105 -10.14 -13.56 2.72
CA SER A 105 -10.55 -14.93 2.91
C SER A 105 -11.79 -15.02 3.79
N TYR A 106 -12.85 -15.62 3.26
CA TYR A 106 -14.08 -15.97 3.98
C TYR A 106 -14.66 -17.24 3.37
N PRO A 107 -14.16 -18.43 3.76
CA PRO A 107 -14.47 -19.68 3.06
C PRO A 107 -15.95 -19.96 2.90
N LYS A 108 -16.77 -19.62 3.92
CA LYS A 108 -18.21 -19.81 3.89
C LYS A 108 -18.92 -18.99 2.80
N LYS A 109 -18.34 -17.86 2.35
CA LYS A 109 -19.07 -16.90 1.49
C LYS A 109 -18.32 -16.51 0.22
N TYR A 110 -17.01 -16.64 0.15
CA TYR A 110 -16.20 -16.17 -0.97
C TYR A 110 -15.53 -17.32 -1.69
N GLU A 111 -15.51 -17.24 -3.02
CA GLU A 111 -14.88 -18.24 -3.86
C GLU A 111 -13.36 -18.20 -3.71
N LYS A 112 -12.73 -19.38 -3.64
CA LYS A 112 -11.27 -19.53 -3.53
C LYS A 112 -10.56 -19.22 -4.85
N GLY A 113 -9.36 -18.64 -4.77
CA GLY A 113 -8.45 -18.48 -5.92
C GLY A 113 -8.84 -17.38 -6.90
N LYS A 114 -9.80 -16.54 -6.60
CA LYS A 114 -10.12 -15.37 -7.42
C LYS A 114 -9.04 -14.30 -7.31
N VAL A 115 -8.74 -13.68 -8.44
CA VAL A 115 -7.82 -12.54 -8.53
C VAL A 115 -8.54 -11.39 -9.21
N TYR A 116 -8.59 -10.26 -8.52
CA TYR A 116 -9.24 -9.04 -9.00
C TYR A 116 -8.18 -7.99 -9.35
N GLN A 117 -8.35 -7.31 -10.49
CA GLN A 117 -7.48 -6.21 -10.94
C GLN A 117 -8.12 -4.84 -10.68
N ASN A 118 -9.20 -4.82 -9.94
CA ASN A 118 -10.00 -3.65 -9.65
C ASN A 118 -9.23 -2.69 -8.72
N MET A 119 -9.41 -1.39 -8.96
CA MET A 119 -8.84 -0.37 -8.08
C MET A 119 -9.66 -0.28 -6.80
N VAL A 120 -9.13 -0.81 -5.72
CA VAL A 120 -9.72 -0.81 -4.37
C VAL A 120 -8.76 -0.17 -3.37
N SER A 121 -9.23 0.13 -2.18
CA SER A 121 -8.45 0.82 -1.15
C SER A 121 -8.62 0.16 0.22
N ALA A 122 -7.67 0.39 1.13
CA ALA A 122 -7.80 0.00 2.54
C ALA A 122 -9.04 0.62 3.23
N MET A 123 -9.51 1.77 2.74
CA MET A 123 -10.75 2.41 3.22
C MET A 123 -11.99 1.53 3.04
N ASP A 124 -11.95 0.58 2.09
CA ASP A 124 -13.06 -0.30 1.73
C ASP A 124 -13.26 -1.46 2.72
N ILE A 125 -12.28 -1.68 3.60
CA ILE A 125 -12.32 -2.77 4.59
C ILE A 125 -13.47 -2.56 5.57
N LEU A 126 -13.58 -1.37 6.15
CA LEU A 126 -14.61 -1.07 7.14
C LEU A 126 -16.05 -1.23 6.60
N PRO A 127 -16.44 -0.63 5.47
CA PRO A 127 -17.78 -0.83 4.91
C PRO A 127 -18.06 -2.28 4.54
N SER A 128 -17.05 -3.03 4.05
CA SER A 128 -17.19 -4.45 3.74
C SER A 128 -17.43 -5.30 4.99
N ILE A 129 -16.72 -5.01 6.09
CA ILE A 129 -16.96 -5.66 7.39
C ILE A 129 -18.35 -5.33 7.92
N CYS A 130 -18.76 -4.06 7.89
CA CYS A 130 -20.10 -3.64 8.31
C CYS A 130 -21.18 -4.42 7.54
N LYS A 131 -21.01 -4.57 6.23
CA LYS A 131 -21.94 -5.30 5.38
C LYS A 131 -22.02 -6.78 5.73
N GLU A 132 -20.87 -7.44 5.92
CA GLU A 132 -20.84 -8.85 6.28
C GLU A 132 -21.38 -9.13 7.70
N ALA A 133 -21.19 -8.17 8.61
CA ALA A 133 -21.73 -8.21 9.97
C ALA A 133 -23.20 -7.76 10.07
N ASN A 134 -23.83 -7.36 8.96
CA ASN A 134 -25.18 -6.80 8.91
C ASN A 134 -25.34 -5.55 9.81
N ILE A 135 -24.32 -4.70 9.83
CA ILE A 135 -24.26 -3.40 10.54
C ILE A 135 -24.44 -2.29 9.51
N LYS A 136 -25.13 -1.21 9.89
CA LYS A 136 -25.27 -0.03 9.04
C LYS A 136 -23.87 0.57 8.77
N ILE A 137 -23.56 0.78 7.49
CA ILE A 137 -22.33 1.49 7.09
C ILE A 137 -22.48 2.96 7.51
N PRO A 138 -21.50 3.56 8.22
CA PRO A 138 -21.55 4.96 8.58
C PRO A 138 -21.59 5.88 7.35
N ASP A 139 -22.41 6.93 7.42
CA ASP A 139 -22.64 7.82 6.26
C ASP A 139 -21.47 8.78 5.97
N TYR A 140 -20.45 8.84 6.86
CA TYR A 140 -19.29 9.76 6.78
C TYR A 140 -18.00 9.10 6.28
N ILE A 141 -18.03 7.84 5.86
CA ILE A 141 -16.84 7.13 5.36
C ILE A 141 -16.72 7.23 3.84
N ASP A 142 -15.48 7.25 3.35
CA ASP A 142 -15.18 7.37 1.91
C ASP A 142 -15.01 6.00 1.22
N GLY A 143 -14.84 4.93 2.00
CA GLY A 143 -14.68 3.57 1.47
C GLY A 143 -15.98 3.01 0.91
N MET A 144 -15.87 2.06 -0.01
CA MET A 144 -17.00 1.33 -0.59
C MET A 144 -17.05 -0.12 -0.11
N ASP A 145 -18.27 -0.69 -0.12
CA ASP A 145 -18.49 -2.10 0.18
C ASP A 145 -17.95 -2.99 -0.95
N LEU A 146 -16.95 -3.82 -0.66
CA LEU A 146 -16.38 -4.77 -1.63
C LEU A 146 -17.16 -6.10 -1.70
N THR A 147 -18.16 -6.32 -0.87
CA THR A 147 -18.86 -7.63 -0.83
C THR A 147 -19.49 -8.02 -2.17
N PRO A 148 -20.01 -7.11 -3.03
CA PRO A 148 -20.48 -7.48 -4.36
C PRO A 148 -19.36 -8.00 -5.27
N LEU A 149 -18.16 -7.42 -5.19
CA LEU A 149 -16.97 -7.89 -5.92
C LEU A 149 -16.52 -9.25 -5.38
N LEU A 150 -16.36 -9.38 -4.08
CA LEU A 150 -15.86 -10.59 -3.41
C LEU A 150 -16.79 -11.79 -3.56
N LYS A 151 -18.09 -11.56 -3.76
CA LYS A 151 -19.10 -12.59 -4.06
C LYS A 151 -19.27 -12.87 -5.55
N GLY A 152 -18.54 -12.19 -6.43
CA GLY A 152 -18.68 -12.33 -7.88
C GLY A 152 -20.01 -11.82 -8.43
N VAL A 153 -20.68 -10.91 -7.73
CA VAL A 153 -21.97 -10.32 -8.16
C VAL A 153 -21.74 -9.09 -9.03
N ASN A 154 -20.66 -8.35 -8.81
CA ASN A 154 -20.30 -7.17 -9.58
C ASN A 154 -18.76 -7.08 -9.77
N ASP A 155 -18.29 -7.67 -10.85
CA ASP A 155 -16.87 -7.69 -11.20
C ASP A 155 -16.34 -6.33 -11.70
N SER A 156 -17.22 -5.36 -11.97
CA SER A 156 -16.85 -4.01 -12.39
C SER A 156 -16.69 -3.01 -11.22
N LEU A 157 -16.98 -3.43 -9.99
CA LEU A 157 -16.87 -2.58 -8.80
C LEU A 157 -15.43 -2.11 -8.60
N LYS A 158 -15.21 -0.80 -8.54
CA LYS A 158 -13.91 -0.17 -8.34
C LYS A 158 -14.10 1.29 -7.96
N HIS A 159 -13.05 1.91 -7.40
CA HIS A 159 -12.97 3.37 -7.36
C HIS A 159 -12.73 3.93 -8.76
N ASP A 160 -13.45 4.99 -9.12
CA ASP A 160 -13.18 5.74 -10.35
C ASP A 160 -11.93 6.60 -10.20
N VAL A 161 -11.75 7.23 -9.03
CA VAL A 161 -10.65 8.10 -8.68
C VAL A 161 -10.16 7.79 -7.28
N LEU A 162 -8.85 7.76 -7.09
CA LEU A 162 -8.19 7.79 -5.79
C LEU A 162 -7.22 8.96 -5.73
N VAL A 163 -7.15 9.61 -4.58
CA VAL A 163 -6.29 10.77 -4.33
C VAL A 163 -5.46 10.54 -3.06
N TRP A 164 -4.19 10.92 -3.13
CA TRP A 164 -3.26 10.96 -2.00
C TRP A 164 -2.62 12.34 -1.93
N ASP A 165 -2.47 12.88 -0.75
CA ASP A 165 -1.76 14.14 -0.49
C ASP A 165 -1.03 14.01 0.84
N THR A 166 0.29 14.10 0.80
CA THR A 166 1.17 14.00 1.98
C THR A 166 1.75 15.35 2.39
N GLY A 167 1.43 16.43 1.66
CA GLY A 167 2.07 17.73 1.80
C GLY A 167 3.42 17.84 1.10
N HIS A 168 4.14 16.74 0.87
CA HIS A 168 5.39 16.67 0.11
C HIS A 168 5.19 16.22 -1.32
N GLU A 169 4.23 15.36 -1.51
CA GLU A 169 3.77 14.84 -2.78
C GLU A 169 2.24 14.77 -2.81
N LEU A 170 1.68 14.85 -3.99
CA LEU A 170 0.31 14.44 -4.25
C LEU A 170 0.25 13.44 -5.41
N ALA A 171 -0.74 12.56 -5.38
CA ALA A 171 -1.06 11.68 -6.50
C ALA A 171 -2.57 11.61 -6.73
N VAL A 172 -2.95 11.53 -8.00
CA VAL A 172 -4.33 11.29 -8.43
C VAL A 172 -4.30 10.13 -9.41
N ARG A 173 -5.09 9.10 -9.14
CA ARG A 173 -5.27 7.98 -10.06
C ARG A 173 -6.71 7.90 -10.53
N LYS A 174 -6.89 7.90 -11.88
CA LYS A 174 -8.18 7.74 -12.55
C LYS A 174 -8.05 6.68 -13.63
N GLY A 175 -8.62 5.52 -13.38
CA GLY A 175 -8.42 4.36 -14.23
C GLY A 175 -6.93 4.02 -14.40
N PRO A 176 -6.40 3.96 -15.65
CA PRO A 176 -4.98 3.68 -15.90
C PRO A 176 -4.08 4.91 -15.72
N TRP A 177 -4.63 6.11 -15.68
CA TRP A 177 -3.86 7.33 -15.62
C TRP A 177 -3.53 7.72 -14.19
N LYS A 178 -2.29 8.14 -13.98
CA LYS A 178 -1.82 8.64 -12.68
C LYS A 178 -1.03 9.92 -12.88
N LEU A 179 -1.45 10.97 -12.19
CA LEU A 179 -0.67 12.18 -11.95
C LEU A 179 0.05 12.02 -10.62
N ARG A 180 1.33 12.33 -10.58
CA ARG A 180 2.10 12.55 -9.36
C ARG A 180 2.75 13.92 -9.43
N LYS A 181 2.71 14.65 -8.35
CA LYS A 181 3.35 15.96 -8.21
C LYS A 181 4.21 15.95 -6.96
N SER A 182 5.50 16.17 -7.13
CA SER A 182 6.48 16.18 -6.04
C SER A 182 7.05 17.57 -5.82
N PHE A 183 7.11 17.99 -4.57
CA PHE A 183 7.53 19.34 -4.18
C PHE A 183 8.93 19.36 -3.58
N ASN A 184 9.38 18.25 -3.02
CA ASN A 184 10.75 18.06 -2.55
C ASN A 184 11.20 16.60 -2.69
N ASP A 185 12.50 16.32 -2.51
CA ASP A 185 13.12 15.02 -2.71
C ASP A 185 13.68 14.37 -1.44
N SER A 186 13.39 14.94 -0.26
CA SER A 186 13.96 14.46 1.01
C SER A 186 13.65 12.99 1.29
N GLU A 187 12.37 12.61 1.13
CA GLU A 187 11.93 11.23 1.35
C GLU A 187 12.50 10.27 0.29
N ALA A 188 12.62 10.72 -0.95
CA ALA A 188 13.20 9.93 -2.03
C ALA A 188 14.68 9.61 -1.77
N LYS A 189 15.45 10.59 -1.30
CA LYS A 189 16.85 10.40 -0.91
C LYS A 189 16.96 9.42 0.25
N TYR A 190 16.12 9.57 1.26
CA TYR A 190 16.07 8.67 2.40
C TYR A 190 15.72 7.24 1.99
N GLU A 191 14.74 7.06 1.09
CA GLU A 191 14.32 5.77 0.58
C GLU A 191 15.19 5.23 -0.58
N MET A 192 16.25 5.97 -0.96
CA MET A 192 17.20 5.60 -2.04
C MET A 192 16.51 5.39 -3.39
N VAL A 193 15.54 6.23 -3.68
CA VAL A 193 14.76 6.20 -4.93
C VAL A 193 15.02 7.47 -5.72
N GLU A 194 15.26 7.32 -7.03
CA GLU A 194 15.31 8.45 -7.92
C GLU A 194 13.92 9.07 -8.09
N LEU A 195 13.78 10.33 -7.72
CA LEU A 195 12.54 11.09 -7.79
C LEU A 195 12.68 12.23 -8.81
N GLU A 196 11.72 12.31 -9.71
CA GLU A 196 11.56 13.46 -10.60
C GLU A 196 10.63 14.49 -9.91
N LEU A 197 11.16 15.68 -9.64
CA LEU A 197 10.39 16.79 -9.08
C LEU A 197 9.42 17.37 -10.11
N GLY A 198 8.34 17.97 -9.63
CA GLY A 198 7.28 18.54 -10.45
C GLY A 198 6.21 17.55 -10.86
N ASN A 199 5.59 17.80 -12.00
CA ASN A 199 4.47 17.00 -12.48
C ASN A 199 4.93 15.80 -13.32
N PHE A 200 4.38 14.64 -13.01
CA PHE A 200 4.65 13.38 -13.70
C PHE A 200 3.33 12.68 -14.03
N ILE A 201 3.08 12.40 -15.29
CA ILE A 201 1.92 11.63 -15.74
C ILE A 201 2.38 10.31 -16.33
N THR A 202 1.76 9.22 -15.89
CA THR A 202 1.99 7.89 -16.47
C THR A 202 0.68 7.18 -16.80
N ASN A 203 0.75 6.23 -17.74
CA ASN A 203 -0.30 5.27 -18.02
C ASN A 203 0.14 3.91 -17.47
N LEU A 204 -0.45 3.49 -16.36
CA LEU A 204 -0.08 2.28 -15.64
C LEU A 204 -0.38 0.98 -16.41
N ASN A 205 -1.23 1.01 -17.45
CA ASN A 205 -1.45 -0.16 -18.30
C ASN A 205 -0.25 -0.45 -19.21
N THR A 206 0.51 0.57 -19.57
CA THR A 206 1.66 0.45 -20.48
C THR A 206 2.99 0.63 -19.77
N ASP A 207 3.01 1.30 -18.64
CA ASP A 207 4.20 1.59 -17.84
C ASP A 207 3.92 1.47 -16.34
N ILE A 208 3.78 0.25 -15.85
CA ILE A 208 3.56 -0.04 -14.43
C ILE A 208 4.75 0.39 -13.55
N GLY A 209 5.93 0.53 -14.15
CA GLY A 209 7.18 0.96 -13.50
C GLY A 209 7.35 2.47 -13.42
N GLU A 210 6.38 3.26 -13.94
CA GLU A 210 6.39 4.73 -13.88
C GLU A 210 7.71 5.34 -14.35
N LYS A 211 8.22 4.89 -15.52
CA LYS A 211 9.51 5.31 -16.08
C LYS A 211 9.38 6.46 -17.07
N ILE A 212 8.22 6.60 -17.70
CA ILE A 212 7.99 7.51 -18.83
C ILE A 212 7.04 8.62 -18.38
N ASN A 213 7.55 9.86 -18.34
CA ASN A 213 6.74 11.04 -18.09
C ASN A 213 6.00 11.49 -19.36
N LEU A 214 4.70 11.37 -19.38
CA LEU A 214 3.83 11.72 -20.50
C LEU A 214 3.27 13.14 -20.43
N ILE A 215 3.68 13.98 -19.47
CA ILE A 215 3.08 15.29 -19.20
C ILE A 215 3.03 16.19 -20.45
N LYS A 216 4.08 16.18 -21.28
CA LYS A 216 4.13 16.99 -22.51
C LYS A 216 3.25 16.44 -23.62
N LYS A 217 2.91 15.15 -23.56
CA LYS A 217 2.12 14.45 -24.60
C LYS A 217 0.63 14.42 -24.27
N GLU A 218 0.27 14.54 -22.98
CA GLU A 218 -1.08 14.30 -22.47
C GLU A 218 -1.63 15.51 -21.69
N PRO A 219 -1.70 16.71 -22.29
CA PRO A 219 -2.16 17.93 -21.59
C PRO A 219 -3.64 17.85 -21.20
N VAL A 220 -4.47 17.14 -21.95
CA VAL A 220 -5.88 16.94 -21.64
C VAL A 220 -6.05 16.07 -20.40
N ILE A 221 -5.27 14.98 -20.32
CA ILE A 221 -5.26 14.09 -19.13
C ILE A 221 -4.76 14.83 -17.91
N LEU A 222 -3.72 15.68 -18.04
CA LEU A 222 -3.26 16.53 -16.95
C LEU A 222 -4.40 17.37 -16.38
N GLY A 223 -5.12 18.09 -17.24
CA GLY A 223 -6.23 18.95 -16.82
C GLY A 223 -7.36 18.18 -16.14
N ASP A 224 -7.69 16.98 -16.62
CA ASP A 224 -8.70 16.13 -16.01
C ASP A 224 -8.27 15.67 -14.61
N LEU A 225 -7.04 15.20 -14.42
CA LEU A 225 -6.53 14.73 -13.14
C LEU A 225 -6.37 15.90 -12.12
N GLU A 226 -5.94 17.08 -12.55
CA GLU A 226 -5.87 18.28 -11.69
C GLU A 226 -7.27 18.73 -11.25
N LYS A 227 -8.27 18.60 -12.11
CA LYS A 227 -9.66 18.84 -11.75
C LYS A 227 -10.15 17.88 -10.68
N GLU A 228 -9.86 16.58 -10.79
CA GLU A 228 -10.23 15.58 -9.78
C GLU A 228 -9.59 15.91 -8.43
N TYR A 229 -8.32 16.30 -8.40
CA TYR A 229 -7.66 16.77 -7.18
C TYR A 229 -8.37 17.98 -6.57
N SER A 230 -8.71 18.97 -7.39
CA SER A 230 -9.38 20.19 -6.92
C SER A 230 -10.76 19.90 -6.33
N VAL A 231 -11.53 19.00 -6.96
CA VAL A 231 -12.83 18.53 -6.46
C VAL A 231 -12.67 17.82 -5.12
N TRP A 232 -11.70 16.91 -5.01
CA TRP A 232 -11.42 16.18 -3.77
C TRP A 232 -11.02 17.14 -2.63
N LYS A 233 -10.09 18.07 -2.89
CA LYS A 233 -9.62 19.06 -1.92
C LYS A 233 -10.75 19.96 -1.42
N SER A 234 -11.62 20.42 -2.32
CA SER A 234 -12.77 21.25 -1.95
C SER A 234 -13.79 20.53 -1.07
N LYS A 235 -13.90 19.20 -1.16
CA LYS A 235 -14.75 18.41 -0.27
C LYS A 235 -14.18 18.33 1.15
N LEU A 236 -12.87 18.20 1.30
CA LEU A 236 -12.19 18.21 2.60
C LEU A 236 -12.42 19.57 3.32
N GLU A 237 -12.17 20.67 2.63
CA GLU A 237 -12.34 22.01 3.17
C GLU A 237 -13.79 22.30 3.63
N LYS A 238 -14.78 21.77 2.91
CA LYS A 238 -16.20 21.86 3.30
C LYS A 238 -16.56 20.93 4.46
N GLY A 239 -15.87 19.82 4.63
CA GLY A 239 -16.05 18.87 5.74
C GLY A 239 -15.59 19.44 7.08
N ASP A 240 -14.46 20.16 7.09
CA ASP A 240 -13.91 20.80 8.30
C ASP A 240 -14.81 21.94 8.85
N ASN A 241 -15.63 22.54 8.01
CA ASN A 241 -16.58 23.58 8.42
C ASN A 241 -17.89 23.03 9.03
N LYS A 242 -18.02 21.71 9.22
CA LYS A 242 -19.21 21.06 9.80
C LYS A 242 -18.99 20.48 11.21
N LYS A 243 -17.86 20.80 11.84
CA LYS A 243 -17.58 20.44 13.24
C LYS A 243 -17.90 21.58 14.19
#